data_66d181f255cc6263bc7f59b5e5ce7b8c
#
_entry.id   66d181f255cc6263bc7f59b5e5ce7b8c
#
_cell.length_a   1.000
_cell.length_b   1.000
_cell.length_c   1.000
_cell.angle_alpha   90.00
_cell.angle_beta   90.00
_cell.angle_gamma   90.00
#
_symmetry.space_group_name_H-M   'P 1'
#
loop_
_entity.id
_entity.type
_entity.pdbx_description
1 polymer ?
#
loop_
_entity_poly.entity_id
_entity_poly.type
_entity_poly.pdbx_seq_one_letter_code
_entity_poly.pdbx_strand_id
1 'polypeptide(L)'
;MLDRWIGATVGLPVPPSRQALDDWRIARLAEAVSYARAHSAFYRRHLPDGGISSIEDFLRLPFTTPEDLRQHYRQMLCVRPDSVARIVTLTTSGSTGMPKRICFTEADQARTTEYFHHGMAEFVSPGERVLSLLPGSSPGSLNALLRQGLAQMSVTLELFGYPQLEQYPELLRVISERQITALVGPPSVIAAVARFSAEAGLTGLTSSLRSVLLAAEYVSVEARETISRIWNCRVNEHYGMTETGLAGAVGCAAFDGYHVWESGLFYEIIDPASGLPVEDGHVGEIVVTTLLQEAMPMIRYRTEDRSRILPGQCPCGSVLKRLERVWSRPQKKKFRERTIPNEF
;
A
#
# COMPACT_ATOMS: atom_id res chain seq x y z
N MET A 1 7.21 13.29 -9.81
CA MET A 1 8.02 12.08 -9.62
C MET A 1 8.22 11.84 -8.13
N LEU A 2 7.90 10.65 -7.66
CA LEU A 2 7.90 10.23 -6.26
C LEU A 2 9.28 10.40 -5.59
N ASP A 3 10.37 10.13 -6.32
CA ASP A 3 11.76 10.30 -5.85
C ASP A 3 12.12 11.74 -5.46
N ARG A 4 11.60 12.74 -6.16
CA ARG A 4 11.83 14.15 -5.81
C ARG A 4 11.20 14.50 -4.46
N TRP A 5 9.97 14.05 -4.24
CA TRP A 5 9.29 14.21 -2.94
C TRP A 5 10.05 13.48 -1.84
N ILE A 6 10.44 12.23 -2.07
CA ILE A 6 11.22 11.45 -1.10
C ILE A 6 12.52 12.19 -0.74
N GLY A 7 13.31 12.63 -1.74
CA GLY A 7 14.54 13.37 -1.50
C GLY A 7 14.32 14.63 -0.64
N ALA A 8 13.32 15.44 -0.99
CA ALA A 8 12.96 16.64 -0.25
C ALA A 8 12.53 16.32 1.20
N THR A 9 11.71 15.28 1.39
CA THR A 9 11.20 14.88 2.71
C THR A 9 12.31 14.45 3.66
N VAL A 10 13.35 13.79 3.13
CA VAL A 10 14.45 13.25 3.96
C VAL A 10 15.70 14.15 3.98
N GLY A 11 15.63 15.35 3.41
CA GLY A 11 16.73 16.33 3.41
C GLY A 11 17.89 15.95 2.49
N LEU A 12 17.65 15.15 1.46
CA LEU A 12 18.64 14.77 0.44
C LEU A 12 18.53 15.70 -0.79
N PRO A 13 19.57 15.72 -1.67
CA PRO A 13 19.48 16.39 -2.97
C PRO A 13 18.23 15.96 -3.76
N VAL A 14 17.70 16.84 -4.59
CA VAL A 14 16.46 16.60 -5.36
C VAL A 14 16.72 16.66 -6.87
N PRO A 15 16.63 15.54 -7.60
CA PRO A 15 16.37 14.17 -7.13
C PRO A 15 17.54 13.60 -6.33
N PRO A 16 17.31 12.64 -5.42
CA PRO A 16 18.39 12.01 -4.67
C PRO A 16 19.18 11.06 -5.58
N SER A 17 20.43 10.75 -5.20
CA SER A 17 21.14 9.61 -5.78
C SER A 17 20.76 8.31 -5.09
N ARG A 18 20.96 7.18 -5.75
CA ARG A 18 20.73 5.86 -5.14
C ARG A 18 21.59 5.68 -3.88
N GLN A 19 22.88 6.03 -3.93
CA GLN A 19 23.78 5.93 -2.79
C GLN A 19 23.31 6.76 -1.60
N ALA A 20 22.94 8.02 -1.83
CA ALA A 20 22.44 8.89 -0.74
C ALA A 20 21.18 8.32 -0.06
N LEU A 21 20.27 7.71 -0.82
CA LEU A 21 19.10 7.03 -0.25
C LEU A 21 19.49 5.78 0.55
N ASP A 22 20.47 5.01 0.08
CA ASP A 22 20.93 3.81 0.77
C ASP A 22 21.63 4.17 2.08
N ASP A 23 22.48 5.19 2.09
CA ASP A 23 23.16 5.68 3.30
C ASP A 23 22.15 6.23 4.33
N TRP A 24 21.23 7.07 3.88
CA TRP A 24 20.15 7.60 4.73
C TRP A 24 19.33 6.49 5.36
N ARG A 25 19.00 5.47 4.59
CA ARG A 25 18.13 4.37 5.02
C ARG A 25 18.75 3.52 6.13
N ILE A 26 20.08 3.26 6.09
CA ILE A 26 20.76 2.51 7.16
C ILE A 26 20.63 3.26 8.49
N ALA A 27 20.89 4.56 8.51
CA ALA A 27 20.71 5.39 9.71
C ALA A 27 19.26 5.34 10.21
N ARG A 28 18.28 5.40 9.29
CA ARG A 28 16.86 5.37 9.65
C ARG A 28 16.40 4.00 10.18
N LEU A 29 16.94 2.91 9.66
CA LEU A 29 16.71 1.56 10.21
C LEU A 29 17.22 1.45 11.65
N ALA A 30 18.40 1.98 11.93
CA ALA A 30 18.96 1.99 13.29
C ALA A 30 18.07 2.78 14.26
N GLU A 31 17.57 3.95 13.85
CA GLU A 31 16.64 4.76 14.63
C GLU A 31 15.30 4.05 14.87
N ALA A 32 14.70 3.46 13.83
CA ALA A 32 13.43 2.73 13.94
C ALA A 32 13.54 1.54 14.91
N VAL A 33 14.63 0.76 14.84
CA VAL A 33 14.91 -0.34 15.76
C VAL A 33 15.10 0.17 17.20
N SER A 34 15.87 1.24 17.38
CA SER A 34 16.10 1.86 18.68
C SER A 34 14.80 2.38 19.30
N TYR A 35 13.98 3.07 18.51
CA TYR A 35 12.67 3.56 18.92
C TYR A 35 11.74 2.40 19.35
N ALA A 36 11.61 1.37 18.52
CA ALA A 36 10.77 0.22 18.81
C ALA A 36 11.21 -0.49 20.12
N ARG A 37 12.51 -0.67 20.34
CA ARG A 37 13.05 -1.25 21.59
C ARG A 37 12.79 -0.39 22.80
N ALA A 38 12.96 0.91 22.69
CA ALA A 38 12.77 1.84 23.81
C ALA A 38 11.31 1.89 24.27
N HIS A 39 10.37 1.87 23.34
CA HIS A 39 8.96 2.16 23.61
C HIS A 39 8.03 0.95 23.61
N SER A 40 8.39 -0.17 22.94
CA SER A 40 7.55 -1.38 22.87
C SER A 40 8.03 -2.44 23.85
N ALA A 41 7.13 -2.94 24.70
CA ALA A 41 7.43 -4.08 25.56
C ALA A 41 7.66 -5.38 24.78
N PHE A 42 7.06 -5.52 23.60
CA PHE A 42 7.31 -6.66 22.70
C PHE A 42 8.72 -6.57 22.13
N TYR A 43 9.09 -5.47 21.47
CA TYR A 43 10.39 -5.33 20.81
C TYR A 43 11.57 -5.30 21.77
N ARG A 44 11.38 -4.84 23.02
CA ARG A 44 12.42 -4.90 24.06
C ARG A 44 12.85 -6.33 24.39
N ARG A 45 11.94 -7.31 24.26
CA ARG A 45 12.24 -8.73 24.49
C ARG A 45 12.58 -9.48 23.22
N HIS A 46 11.99 -9.04 22.10
CA HIS A 46 12.08 -9.72 20.82
C HIS A 46 13.38 -9.42 20.09
N LEU A 47 13.85 -8.18 20.16
CA LEU A 47 15.08 -7.76 19.50
C LEU A 47 16.29 -7.94 20.43
N PRO A 48 17.44 -8.41 19.91
CA PRO A 48 18.66 -8.55 20.70
C PRO A 48 19.17 -7.20 21.20
N ASP A 49 19.99 -7.23 22.25
CA ASP A 49 20.72 -6.05 22.71
C ASP A 49 21.79 -5.64 21.69
N GLY A 50 22.07 -4.34 21.62
CA GLY A 50 23.04 -3.75 20.69
C GLY A 50 22.42 -2.74 19.74
N GLY A 51 23.27 -1.95 19.08
CA GLY A 51 22.90 -1.00 18.03
C GLY A 51 22.96 -1.67 16.66
N ILE A 52 22.34 -1.01 15.68
CA ILE A 52 22.47 -1.35 14.26
C ILE A 52 23.46 -0.35 13.67
N SER A 53 24.57 -0.85 13.15
CA SER A 53 25.63 -0.05 12.53
C SER A 53 25.77 -0.31 11.03
N SER A 54 25.23 -1.44 10.57
CA SER A 54 25.28 -1.85 9.18
C SER A 54 23.98 -2.54 8.75
N ILE A 55 23.82 -2.72 7.45
CA ILE A 55 22.68 -3.48 6.91
C ILE A 55 22.76 -4.96 7.33
N GLU A 56 23.95 -5.51 7.46
CA GLU A 56 24.18 -6.88 7.89
C GLU A 56 23.73 -7.10 9.35
N ASP A 57 23.96 -6.12 10.24
CA ASP A 57 23.45 -6.16 11.61
C ASP A 57 21.92 -6.17 11.62
N PHE A 58 21.31 -5.33 10.79
CA PHE A 58 19.85 -5.25 10.66
C PHE A 58 19.27 -6.58 10.15
N LEU A 59 19.86 -7.17 9.12
CA LEU A 59 19.39 -8.41 8.50
C LEU A 59 19.49 -9.64 9.42
N ARG A 60 20.24 -9.57 10.52
CA ARG A 60 20.31 -10.62 11.57
C ARG A 60 19.20 -10.51 12.61
N LEU A 61 18.46 -9.42 12.65
CA LEU A 61 17.35 -9.27 13.59
C LEU A 61 16.27 -10.34 13.34
N PRO A 62 15.58 -10.81 14.39
CA PRO A 62 14.47 -11.72 14.23
C PRO A 62 13.31 -11.09 13.46
N PHE A 63 12.52 -11.91 12.79
CA PHE A 63 11.32 -11.46 12.10
C PHE A 63 10.17 -11.23 13.06
N THR A 64 9.37 -10.21 12.79
CA THR A 64 8.03 -10.08 13.34
C THR A 64 7.04 -10.81 12.44
N THR A 65 6.15 -11.59 13.01
CA THR A 65 5.20 -12.42 12.26
C THR A 65 3.75 -11.94 12.40
N PRO A 66 2.85 -12.32 11.48
CA PRO A 66 1.41 -12.08 11.67
C PRO A 66 0.84 -12.64 12.97
N GLU A 67 1.44 -13.72 13.49
CA GLU A 67 1.03 -14.32 14.77
C GLU A 67 1.48 -13.47 15.96
N ASP A 68 2.70 -12.94 15.94
CA ASP A 68 3.16 -11.98 16.96
C ASP A 68 2.20 -10.79 17.05
N LEU A 69 1.78 -10.25 15.89
CA LEU A 69 0.84 -9.13 15.84
C LEU A 69 -0.54 -9.50 16.44
N ARG A 70 -1.05 -10.72 16.22
CA ARG A 70 -2.30 -11.17 16.84
C ARG A 70 -2.20 -11.29 18.35
N GLN A 71 -1.11 -11.92 18.82
CA GLN A 71 -0.94 -12.25 20.24
C GLN A 71 -0.47 -11.07 21.07
N HIS A 72 0.33 -10.16 20.48
CA HIS A 72 1.08 -9.15 21.23
C HIS A 72 0.79 -7.71 20.84
N TYR A 73 -0.28 -7.42 20.05
CA TYR A 73 -0.52 -6.07 19.52
C TYR A 73 -0.47 -4.95 20.59
N ARG A 74 -0.98 -5.21 21.81
CA ARG A 74 -0.91 -4.23 22.91
C ARG A 74 0.51 -3.97 23.39
N GLN A 75 1.37 -5.00 23.34
CA GLN A 75 2.78 -4.89 23.76
C GLN A 75 3.66 -4.31 22.65
N MET A 76 3.19 -4.34 21.40
CA MET A 76 3.85 -3.73 20.25
C MET A 76 3.62 -2.21 20.19
N LEU A 77 2.66 -1.69 20.95
CA LEU A 77 2.35 -0.27 20.98
C LEU A 77 3.54 0.53 21.55
N CYS A 78 3.98 1.55 20.83
CA CYS A 78 5.10 2.43 21.18
C CYS A 78 4.66 3.79 21.74
N VAL A 79 3.37 4.09 21.71
CA VAL A 79 2.79 5.35 22.22
C VAL A 79 1.79 5.07 23.34
N ARG A 80 1.41 6.11 24.08
CA ARG A 80 0.33 5.99 25.06
C ARG A 80 -0.99 5.72 24.36
N PRO A 81 -1.94 4.98 25.00
CA PRO A 81 -3.23 4.69 24.41
C PRO A 81 -4.04 5.93 24.00
N ASP A 82 -3.89 7.04 24.70
CA ASP A 82 -4.54 8.32 24.41
C ASP A 82 -4.01 9.02 23.16
N SER A 83 -2.83 8.64 22.71
CA SER A 83 -2.22 9.13 21.47
C SER A 83 -2.61 8.29 20.22
N VAL A 84 -3.39 7.22 20.41
CA VAL A 84 -3.88 6.39 19.30
C VAL A 84 -5.11 7.05 18.67
N ALA A 85 -4.95 7.57 17.46
CA ALA A 85 -6.04 8.21 16.73
C ALA A 85 -6.93 7.19 15.99
N ARG A 86 -6.38 6.02 15.63
CA ARG A 86 -7.11 4.99 14.92
C ARG A 86 -6.63 3.58 15.25
N ILE A 87 -7.59 2.66 15.37
CA ILE A 87 -7.35 1.21 15.45
C ILE A 87 -8.06 0.54 14.27
N VAL A 88 -7.30 -0.23 13.49
CA VAL A 88 -7.85 -1.06 12.42
C VAL A 88 -7.83 -2.51 12.86
N THR A 89 -8.99 -3.16 12.82
CA THR A 89 -9.14 -4.58 13.15
C THR A 89 -9.32 -5.38 11.87
N LEU A 90 -8.41 -6.32 11.62
CA LEU A 90 -8.44 -7.21 10.45
C LEU A 90 -8.85 -8.60 10.90
N THR A 91 -10.02 -9.04 10.46
CA THR A 91 -10.49 -10.42 10.63
C THR A 91 -10.07 -11.25 9.42
N THR A 92 -9.41 -12.39 9.64
CA THR A 92 -9.13 -13.32 8.54
C THR A 92 -10.35 -14.22 8.36
N SER A 93 -10.92 -14.24 7.14
CA SER A 93 -12.01 -15.15 6.80
C SER A 93 -11.55 -16.60 6.93
N GLY A 94 -12.18 -17.33 7.84
CA GLY A 94 -11.98 -18.79 7.98
C GLY A 94 -10.97 -19.26 9.02
N SER A 95 -10.39 -18.37 9.83
CA SER A 95 -9.64 -18.76 11.02
C SER A 95 -10.41 -18.43 12.31
N THR A 96 -10.45 -19.39 13.23
CA THR A 96 -10.91 -19.19 14.63
C THR A 96 -9.91 -18.36 15.44
N GLY A 97 -8.91 -17.77 14.78
CA GLY A 97 -7.82 -16.99 15.40
C GLY A 97 -8.23 -15.56 15.77
N MET A 98 -7.52 -14.99 16.74
CA MET A 98 -7.69 -13.59 17.14
C MET A 98 -7.45 -12.66 15.96
N PRO A 99 -8.26 -11.57 15.80
CA PRO A 99 -8.06 -10.61 14.74
C PRO A 99 -6.74 -9.84 14.94
N LYS A 100 -6.07 -9.47 13.86
CA LYS A 100 -4.96 -8.52 13.90
C LYS A 100 -5.51 -7.12 14.19
N ARG A 101 -4.84 -6.39 15.07
CA ARG A 101 -5.14 -4.98 15.34
C ARG A 101 -3.89 -4.14 15.13
N ILE A 102 -4.07 -3.04 14.40
CA ILE A 102 -3.00 -2.11 14.07
C ILE A 102 -3.45 -0.73 14.50
N CYS A 103 -2.55 -0.03 15.20
CA CYS A 103 -2.81 1.28 15.76
C CYS A 103 -2.01 2.35 15.00
N PHE A 104 -2.60 3.52 14.85
CA PHE A 104 -1.99 4.68 14.18
C PHE A 104 -2.18 5.92 15.03
N THR A 105 -1.15 6.78 15.06
CA THR A 105 -1.27 8.17 15.53
C THR A 105 -1.85 9.07 14.43
N GLU A 106 -2.16 10.32 14.77
CA GLU A 106 -2.49 11.34 13.74
C GLU A 106 -1.31 11.57 12.78
N ALA A 107 -0.09 11.56 13.30
CA ALA A 107 1.12 11.70 12.49
C ALA A 107 1.30 10.53 11.52
N ASP A 108 1.01 9.29 11.93
CA ASP A 108 1.03 8.13 11.03
C ASP A 108 0.03 8.29 9.89
N GLN A 109 -1.18 8.78 10.19
CA GLN A 109 -2.21 9.03 9.17
C GLN A 109 -1.84 10.20 8.24
N ALA A 110 -1.22 11.25 8.76
CA ALA A 110 -0.73 12.37 7.96
C ALA A 110 0.31 11.91 6.93
N ARG A 111 1.27 11.05 7.32
CA ARG A 111 2.27 10.46 6.39
C ARG A 111 1.61 9.62 5.30
N THR A 112 0.57 8.86 5.64
CA THR A 112 -0.23 8.12 4.64
C THR A 112 -0.92 9.09 3.67
N THR A 113 -1.47 10.18 4.16
CA THR A 113 -2.11 11.21 3.33
C THR A 113 -1.12 11.83 2.35
N GLU A 114 0.09 12.16 2.79
CA GLU A 114 1.16 12.67 1.91
C GLU A 114 1.59 11.62 0.87
N TYR A 115 1.74 10.36 1.29
CA TYR A 115 2.04 9.29 0.34
C TYR A 115 0.93 9.17 -0.73
N PHE A 116 -0.35 9.26 -0.35
CA PHE A 116 -1.44 9.25 -1.31
C PHE A 116 -1.42 10.47 -2.23
N HIS A 117 -1.14 11.66 -1.69
CA HIS A 117 -0.98 12.85 -2.50
C HIS A 117 0.05 12.64 -3.62
N HIS A 118 1.27 12.28 -3.25
CA HIS A 118 2.38 12.15 -4.20
C HIS A 118 2.27 10.90 -5.09
N GLY A 119 1.74 9.79 -4.56
CA GLY A 119 1.48 8.58 -5.35
C GLY A 119 0.39 8.78 -6.38
N MET A 120 -0.71 9.48 -6.02
CA MET A 120 -1.78 9.80 -6.96
C MET A 120 -1.36 10.80 -8.04
N ALA A 121 -0.44 11.73 -7.73
CA ALA A 121 0.10 12.69 -8.70
C ALA A 121 0.85 12.05 -9.88
N GLU A 122 1.17 10.75 -9.80
CA GLU A 122 1.76 10.01 -10.93
C GLU A 122 0.74 9.72 -12.06
N PHE A 123 -0.56 9.85 -11.81
CA PHE A 123 -1.60 9.49 -12.79
C PHE A 123 -2.88 10.31 -12.76
N VAL A 124 -3.04 11.28 -11.86
CA VAL A 124 -4.11 12.27 -11.89
C VAL A 124 -3.55 13.69 -11.82
N SER A 125 -4.25 14.64 -12.40
CA SER A 125 -3.85 16.05 -12.49
C SER A 125 -4.85 16.97 -11.79
N PRO A 126 -4.46 18.21 -11.42
CA PRO A 126 -5.39 19.18 -10.83
C PRO A 126 -6.66 19.37 -11.68
N GLY A 127 -7.81 19.46 -11.01
CA GLY A 127 -9.13 19.59 -11.64
C GLY A 127 -9.77 18.26 -12.07
N GLU A 128 -9.06 17.14 -11.99
CA GLU A 128 -9.62 15.82 -12.30
C GLU A 128 -10.57 15.33 -11.21
N ARG A 129 -11.39 14.34 -11.56
CA ARG A 129 -12.39 13.72 -10.68
C ARG A 129 -12.12 12.23 -10.58
N VAL A 130 -11.90 11.79 -9.36
CA VAL A 130 -11.63 10.38 -9.01
C VAL A 130 -12.89 9.76 -8.40
N LEU A 131 -13.30 8.58 -8.84
CA LEU A 131 -14.35 7.80 -8.21
C LEU A 131 -13.75 6.57 -7.53
N SER A 132 -14.01 6.42 -6.23
CA SER A 132 -13.58 5.27 -5.46
C SER A 132 -14.67 4.21 -5.38
N LEU A 133 -14.30 2.98 -5.72
CA LEU A 133 -15.10 1.76 -5.52
C LEU A 133 -14.67 1.00 -4.27
N LEU A 134 -13.82 1.58 -3.44
CA LEU A 134 -13.38 0.99 -2.18
C LEU A 134 -14.39 1.28 -1.06
N PRO A 135 -14.56 0.35 -0.10
CA PRO A 135 -15.50 0.55 1.00
C PRO A 135 -14.96 1.55 2.05
N GLY A 136 -15.87 2.05 2.86
CA GLY A 136 -15.57 2.85 4.05
C GLY A 136 -15.47 4.35 3.78
N SER A 137 -16.12 5.13 4.67
CA SER A 137 -16.14 6.60 4.62
C SER A 137 -15.87 7.25 5.98
N SER A 138 -15.64 6.44 7.02
CA SER A 138 -15.36 6.94 8.38
C SER A 138 -14.03 7.71 8.44
N PRO A 139 -13.86 8.64 9.40
CA PRO A 139 -12.59 9.31 9.62
C PRO A 139 -11.41 8.33 9.74
N GLY A 140 -10.28 8.65 9.11
CA GLY A 140 -9.10 7.78 9.07
C GLY A 140 -9.26 6.52 8.21
N SER A 141 -10.39 6.30 7.53
CA SER A 141 -10.50 5.23 6.51
C SER A 141 -9.63 5.53 5.29
N LEU A 142 -9.38 4.51 4.47
CA LEU A 142 -8.63 4.67 3.22
C LEU A 142 -9.20 5.81 2.38
N ASN A 143 -10.52 5.85 2.19
CA ASN A 143 -11.18 6.91 1.40
C ASN A 143 -11.06 8.29 2.06
N ALA A 144 -11.05 8.39 3.40
CA ALA A 144 -10.87 9.66 4.08
C ALA A 144 -9.44 10.20 3.88
N LEU A 145 -8.42 9.35 4.04
CA LEU A 145 -7.02 9.72 3.82
C LEU A 145 -6.74 10.03 2.33
N LEU A 146 -7.29 9.23 1.42
CA LEU A 146 -7.19 9.46 -0.02
C LEU A 146 -7.82 10.80 -0.41
N ARG A 147 -8.99 11.14 0.15
CA ARG A 147 -9.65 12.43 -0.07
C ARG A 147 -8.79 13.60 0.36
N GLN A 148 -8.14 13.50 1.53
CA GLN A 148 -7.25 14.54 2.04
C GLN A 148 -6.03 14.71 1.13
N GLY A 149 -5.41 13.61 0.68
CA GLY A 149 -4.27 13.65 -0.24
C GLY A 149 -4.62 14.26 -1.60
N LEU A 150 -5.77 13.89 -2.18
CA LEU A 150 -6.26 14.42 -3.46
C LEU A 150 -6.66 15.89 -3.37
N ALA A 151 -7.26 16.32 -2.25
CA ALA A 151 -7.67 17.71 -2.05
C ALA A 151 -6.47 18.68 -2.10
N GLN A 152 -5.28 18.25 -1.64
CA GLN A 152 -4.04 19.03 -1.69
C GLN A 152 -3.61 19.36 -3.13
N MET A 153 -4.05 18.59 -4.12
CA MET A 153 -3.77 18.81 -5.54
C MET A 153 -4.99 19.26 -6.34
N SER A 154 -6.04 19.75 -5.66
CA SER A 154 -7.30 20.18 -6.30
C SER A 154 -7.99 19.10 -7.12
N VAL A 155 -7.88 17.85 -6.70
CA VAL A 155 -8.58 16.69 -7.29
C VAL A 155 -9.75 16.31 -6.40
N THR A 156 -10.92 16.12 -7.00
CA THR A 156 -12.14 15.73 -6.26
C THR A 156 -12.23 14.21 -6.13
N LEU A 157 -12.46 13.69 -4.92
CA LEU A 157 -12.79 12.30 -4.68
C LEU A 157 -14.30 12.13 -4.45
N GLU A 158 -14.92 11.34 -5.29
CA GLU A 158 -16.29 10.85 -5.11
C GLU A 158 -16.27 9.37 -4.64
N LEU A 159 -17.31 8.97 -3.93
CA LEU A 159 -17.42 7.61 -3.42
C LEU A 159 -18.65 6.94 -4.03
N PHE A 160 -18.46 5.80 -4.65
CA PHE A 160 -19.56 4.90 -5.03
C PHE A 160 -19.64 3.73 -4.04
N GLY A 161 -18.48 3.27 -3.55
CA GLY A 161 -18.35 2.08 -2.75
C GLY A 161 -18.27 0.81 -3.61
N TYR A 162 -18.36 -0.34 -2.98
CA TYR A 162 -18.26 -1.64 -3.66
C TYR A 162 -19.59 -1.96 -4.37
N PRO A 163 -19.65 -1.91 -5.73
CA PRO A 163 -20.90 -2.09 -6.47
C PRO A 163 -21.31 -3.56 -6.53
N GLN A 164 -22.59 -3.84 -6.37
CA GLN A 164 -23.20 -5.12 -6.76
C GLN A 164 -23.51 -5.12 -8.26
N LEU A 165 -23.72 -6.29 -8.86
CA LEU A 165 -23.94 -6.45 -10.29
C LEU A 165 -25.10 -5.57 -10.82
N GLU A 166 -26.17 -5.45 -10.05
CA GLU A 166 -27.36 -4.64 -10.40
C GLU A 166 -27.07 -3.14 -10.44
N GLN A 167 -25.99 -2.71 -9.79
CA GLN A 167 -25.56 -1.31 -9.73
C GLN A 167 -24.59 -0.93 -10.86
N TYR A 168 -24.12 -1.87 -11.69
CA TYR A 168 -23.16 -1.57 -12.75
C TYR A 168 -23.72 -0.56 -13.78
N PRO A 169 -24.99 -0.62 -14.23
CA PRO A 169 -25.54 0.42 -15.09
C PRO A 169 -25.55 1.81 -14.46
N GLU A 170 -25.87 1.91 -13.16
CA GLU A 170 -25.82 3.15 -12.41
C GLU A 170 -24.40 3.70 -12.30
N LEU A 171 -23.41 2.84 -11.94
CA LEU A 171 -22.01 3.21 -11.88
C LEU A 171 -21.50 3.79 -13.20
N LEU A 172 -21.83 3.15 -14.33
CA LEU A 172 -21.45 3.65 -15.66
C LEU A 172 -22.08 5.01 -15.98
N ARG A 173 -23.34 5.22 -15.59
CA ARG A 173 -23.99 6.54 -15.73
C ARG A 173 -23.30 7.59 -14.86
N VAL A 174 -22.98 7.28 -13.60
CA VAL A 174 -22.24 8.20 -12.70
C VAL A 174 -20.89 8.58 -13.31
N ILE A 175 -20.15 7.63 -13.89
CA ILE A 175 -18.88 7.91 -14.58
C ILE A 175 -19.09 8.94 -15.68
N SER A 176 -20.09 8.77 -16.54
CA SER A 176 -20.38 9.65 -17.66
C SER A 176 -20.91 11.02 -17.18
N GLU A 177 -21.96 11.04 -16.37
CA GLU A 177 -22.66 12.27 -15.96
C GLU A 177 -21.76 13.18 -15.12
N ARG A 178 -20.93 12.60 -14.26
CA ARG A 178 -20.01 13.35 -13.41
C ARG A 178 -18.63 13.56 -14.03
N GLN A 179 -18.43 13.13 -15.29
CA GLN A 179 -17.17 13.27 -16.02
C GLN A 179 -15.98 12.76 -15.19
N ILE A 180 -16.12 11.54 -14.63
CA ILE A 180 -15.06 10.89 -13.86
C ILE A 180 -13.88 10.57 -14.78
N THR A 181 -12.69 10.99 -14.39
CA THR A 181 -11.47 10.82 -15.19
C THR A 181 -10.59 9.67 -14.68
N ALA A 182 -10.76 9.30 -13.41
CA ALA A 182 -10.01 8.18 -12.82
C ALA A 182 -10.88 7.33 -11.88
N LEU A 183 -10.65 6.01 -11.88
CA LEU A 183 -11.23 5.07 -10.92
C LEU A 183 -10.18 4.52 -9.97
N VAL A 184 -10.57 4.30 -8.72
CA VAL A 184 -9.77 3.57 -7.73
C VAL A 184 -10.59 2.42 -7.18
N GLY A 185 -10.07 1.20 -7.22
CA GLY A 185 -10.81 0.06 -6.68
C GLY A 185 -10.17 -1.31 -6.88
N PRO A 186 -10.87 -2.37 -6.44
CA PRO A 186 -10.39 -3.73 -6.57
C PRO A 186 -10.34 -4.18 -8.04
N PRO A 187 -9.26 -4.84 -8.49
CA PRO A 187 -9.12 -5.31 -9.86
C PRO A 187 -10.25 -6.24 -10.31
N SER A 188 -10.73 -7.11 -9.42
CA SER A 188 -11.84 -8.03 -9.73
C SER A 188 -13.12 -7.29 -10.08
N VAL A 189 -13.46 -6.25 -9.31
CA VAL A 189 -14.65 -5.40 -9.50
C VAL A 189 -14.54 -4.60 -10.79
N ILE A 190 -13.43 -3.87 -10.96
CA ILE A 190 -13.25 -2.99 -12.10
C ILE A 190 -13.24 -3.79 -13.40
N ALA A 191 -12.58 -4.96 -13.43
CA ALA A 191 -12.59 -5.83 -14.59
C ALA A 191 -14.00 -6.41 -14.91
N ALA A 192 -14.80 -6.70 -13.88
CA ALA A 192 -16.18 -7.14 -14.06
C ALA A 192 -17.07 -6.02 -14.64
N VAL A 193 -16.94 -4.79 -14.13
CA VAL A 193 -17.65 -3.62 -14.69
C VAL A 193 -17.23 -3.34 -16.14
N ALA A 194 -15.92 -3.47 -16.43
CA ALA A 194 -15.43 -3.29 -17.81
C ALA A 194 -16.04 -4.32 -18.77
N ARG A 195 -16.03 -5.61 -18.41
CA ARG A 195 -16.71 -6.65 -19.22
C ARG A 195 -18.18 -6.36 -19.40
N PHE A 196 -18.90 -6.06 -18.31
CA PHE A 196 -20.31 -5.71 -18.39
C PHE A 196 -20.57 -4.53 -19.34
N SER A 197 -19.75 -3.48 -19.29
CA SER A 197 -19.90 -2.30 -20.17
C SER A 197 -19.75 -2.69 -21.67
N ALA A 198 -18.88 -3.64 -21.99
CA ALA A 198 -18.69 -4.11 -23.35
C ALA A 198 -19.88 -4.99 -23.82
N GLU A 199 -20.30 -5.93 -22.98
CA GLU A 199 -21.41 -6.85 -23.27
C GLU A 199 -22.75 -6.12 -23.43
N ALA A 200 -22.97 -5.07 -22.63
CA ALA A 200 -24.16 -4.24 -22.68
C ALA A 200 -24.12 -3.12 -23.74
N GLY A 201 -23.01 -2.95 -24.46
CA GLY A 201 -22.84 -1.85 -25.42
C GLY A 201 -22.74 -0.46 -24.78
N LEU A 202 -22.31 -0.36 -23.53
CA LEU A 202 -22.28 0.87 -22.72
C LEU A 202 -20.87 1.47 -22.57
N THR A 203 -19.89 1.03 -23.35
CA THR A 203 -18.51 1.55 -23.27
C THR A 203 -18.40 3.05 -23.53
N GLY A 204 -19.34 3.65 -24.28
CA GLY A 204 -19.41 5.10 -24.49
C GLY A 204 -19.57 5.90 -23.19
N LEU A 205 -20.16 5.31 -22.13
CA LEU A 205 -20.30 5.97 -20.82
C LEU A 205 -18.98 6.09 -20.05
N THR A 206 -17.93 5.43 -20.48
CA THR A 206 -16.60 5.48 -19.85
C THR A 206 -15.60 6.34 -20.65
N SER A 207 -16.05 7.10 -21.64
CA SER A 207 -15.19 7.90 -22.54
C SER A 207 -14.39 8.99 -21.83
N SER A 208 -14.83 9.43 -20.64
CA SER A 208 -14.10 10.37 -19.80
C SER A 208 -12.92 9.75 -19.03
N LEU A 209 -12.90 8.42 -18.88
CA LEU A 209 -11.85 7.73 -18.12
C LEU A 209 -10.49 7.80 -18.82
N ARG A 210 -9.49 8.25 -18.10
CA ARG A 210 -8.08 8.32 -18.53
C ARG A 210 -7.21 7.33 -17.80
N SER A 211 -7.54 7.05 -16.52
CA SER A 211 -6.75 6.17 -15.69
C SER A 211 -7.59 5.35 -14.71
N VAL A 212 -7.03 4.21 -14.31
CA VAL A 212 -7.56 3.34 -13.27
C VAL A 212 -6.41 3.00 -12.33
N LEU A 213 -6.64 3.09 -11.01
CA LEU A 213 -5.74 2.56 -10.00
C LEU A 213 -6.31 1.28 -9.39
N LEU A 214 -5.65 0.18 -9.61
CA LEU A 214 -5.98 -1.12 -9.04
C LEU A 214 -5.31 -1.27 -7.67
N ALA A 215 -6.10 -1.53 -6.62
CA ALA A 215 -5.64 -1.63 -5.25
C ALA A 215 -6.49 -2.62 -4.43
N ALA A 216 -6.04 -2.95 -3.23
CA ALA A 216 -6.70 -3.79 -2.23
C ALA A 216 -6.76 -5.29 -2.53
N GLU A 217 -6.48 -5.72 -3.75
CA GLU A 217 -6.45 -7.14 -4.15
C GLU A 217 -5.23 -7.41 -5.05
N TYR A 218 -4.93 -8.69 -5.24
CA TYR A 218 -3.97 -9.13 -6.25
C TYR A 218 -4.41 -8.73 -7.67
N VAL A 219 -3.49 -8.11 -8.41
CA VAL A 219 -3.76 -7.69 -9.80
C VAL A 219 -3.33 -8.80 -10.76
N SER A 220 -4.29 -9.48 -11.39
CA SER A 220 -3.99 -10.44 -12.44
C SER A 220 -3.67 -9.75 -13.77
N VAL A 221 -2.85 -10.40 -14.61
CA VAL A 221 -2.57 -9.91 -15.98
C VAL A 221 -3.86 -9.74 -16.75
N GLU A 222 -4.75 -10.74 -16.67
CA GLU A 222 -6.04 -10.74 -17.36
C GLU A 222 -6.91 -9.54 -16.98
N ALA A 223 -7.02 -9.22 -15.67
CA ALA A 223 -7.82 -8.09 -15.22
C ALA A 223 -7.28 -6.77 -15.80
N ARG A 224 -5.96 -6.56 -15.70
CA ARG A 224 -5.29 -5.39 -16.24
C ARG A 224 -5.51 -5.23 -17.75
N GLU A 225 -5.25 -6.29 -18.52
CA GLU A 225 -5.41 -6.29 -19.97
C GLU A 225 -6.87 -6.09 -20.39
N THR A 226 -7.81 -6.70 -19.68
CA THR A 226 -9.24 -6.54 -19.91
C THR A 226 -9.66 -5.08 -19.75
N ILE A 227 -9.30 -4.44 -18.65
CA ILE A 227 -9.64 -3.04 -18.38
C ILE A 227 -9.01 -2.11 -19.42
N SER A 228 -7.70 -2.26 -19.66
CA SER A 228 -6.98 -1.44 -20.62
C SER A 228 -7.54 -1.53 -22.03
N ARG A 229 -7.85 -2.75 -22.48
CA ARG A 229 -8.39 -3.01 -23.82
C ARG A 229 -9.81 -2.48 -24.00
N ILE A 230 -10.70 -2.67 -23.00
CA ILE A 230 -12.12 -2.29 -23.14
C ILE A 230 -12.30 -0.79 -23.00
N TRP A 231 -11.63 -0.16 -22.03
CA TRP A 231 -11.81 1.27 -21.74
C TRP A 231 -10.75 2.17 -22.37
N ASN A 232 -9.73 1.59 -23.03
CA ASN A 232 -8.61 2.32 -23.63
C ASN A 232 -8.01 3.38 -22.70
N CYS A 233 -7.83 3.03 -21.44
CA CYS A 233 -7.30 3.89 -20.39
C CYS A 233 -6.00 3.34 -19.80
N ARG A 234 -5.24 4.18 -19.07
CA ARG A 234 -4.05 3.76 -18.34
C ARG A 234 -4.46 2.96 -17.10
N VAL A 235 -3.85 1.81 -16.91
CA VAL A 235 -4.08 0.98 -15.72
C VAL A 235 -2.84 1.03 -14.85
N ASN A 236 -2.98 1.65 -13.68
CA ASN A 236 -1.96 1.76 -12.64
C ASN A 236 -2.27 0.78 -11.53
N GLU A 237 -1.25 0.43 -10.78
CA GLU A 237 -1.35 -0.57 -9.73
C GLU A 237 -0.69 -0.04 -8.44
N HIS A 238 -1.22 -0.45 -7.30
CA HIS A 238 -0.70 -0.10 -5.98
C HIS A 238 -0.60 -1.37 -5.13
N TYR A 239 0.55 -1.57 -4.50
CA TYR A 239 0.75 -2.54 -3.44
C TYR A 239 0.90 -1.82 -2.10
N GLY A 240 0.10 -2.21 -1.13
CA GLY A 240 0.14 -1.69 0.22
C GLY A 240 -0.68 -2.57 1.16
N MET A 241 -0.48 -2.39 2.44
CA MET A 241 -1.14 -3.18 3.48
C MET A 241 -1.48 -2.31 4.69
N THR A 242 -2.42 -2.78 5.49
CA THR A 242 -2.82 -2.05 6.71
C THR A 242 -1.64 -1.90 7.68
N GLU A 243 -0.79 -2.92 7.77
CA GLU A 243 0.39 -2.94 8.65
C GLU A 243 1.39 -1.82 8.35
N THR A 244 1.41 -1.32 7.11
CA THR A 244 2.27 -0.20 6.67
C THR A 244 1.52 1.14 6.58
N GLY A 245 0.35 1.25 7.22
CA GLY A 245 -0.48 2.46 7.14
C GLY A 245 -1.15 2.64 5.77
N LEU A 246 -1.43 1.55 5.05
CA LEU A 246 -2.00 1.56 3.69
C LEU A 246 -1.04 2.06 2.60
N ALA A 247 0.13 2.52 2.96
CA ALA A 247 1.19 2.92 2.03
C ALA A 247 2.03 1.71 1.60
N GLY A 248 2.81 1.86 0.53
CA GLY A 248 3.61 0.76 0.03
C GLY A 248 4.42 1.10 -1.20
N ALA A 249 3.94 0.66 -2.35
CA ALA A 249 4.57 0.91 -3.63
C ALA A 249 3.52 1.18 -4.71
N VAL A 250 3.82 2.06 -5.64
CA VAL A 250 2.90 2.51 -6.68
C VAL A 250 3.56 2.45 -8.06
N GLY A 251 2.78 2.06 -9.08
CA GLY A 251 3.22 2.03 -10.46
C GLY A 251 3.55 3.43 -10.99
N CYS A 252 4.31 3.49 -12.07
CA CYS A 252 4.64 4.72 -12.79
C CYS A 252 4.26 4.63 -14.27
N ALA A 253 4.50 5.70 -15.01
CA ALA A 253 4.18 5.78 -16.43
C ALA A 253 4.92 4.75 -17.31
N ALA A 254 6.03 4.18 -16.84
CA ALA A 254 6.76 3.13 -17.56
C ALA A 254 6.11 1.74 -17.44
N PHE A 255 5.15 1.56 -16.52
CA PHE A 255 4.48 0.28 -16.24
C PHE A 255 5.43 -0.89 -15.95
N ASP A 256 6.58 -0.59 -15.35
CA ASP A 256 7.64 -1.55 -15.05
C ASP A 256 7.84 -1.66 -13.53
N GLY A 257 6.93 -2.38 -12.89
CA GLY A 257 6.89 -2.58 -11.43
C GLY A 257 6.33 -1.39 -10.64
N TYR A 258 6.45 -1.48 -9.32
CA TYR A 258 5.97 -0.51 -8.36
C TYR A 258 7.14 0.19 -7.67
N HIS A 259 7.23 1.51 -7.75
CA HIS A 259 8.19 2.29 -6.98
C HIS A 259 7.87 2.24 -5.49
N VAL A 260 8.83 1.82 -4.70
CA VAL A 260 8.72 1.74 -3.25
C VAL A 260 8.73 3.13 -2.63
N TRP A 261 7.92 3.35 -1.61
CA TRP A 261 7.99 4.53 -0.75
C TRP A 261 9.18 4.43 0.21
N GLU A 262 10.38 4.65 -0.29
CA GLU A 262 11.63 4.39 0.44
C GLU A 262 11.92 5.34 1.61
N SER A 263 11.24 6.48 1.70
CA SER A 263 11.34 7.32 2.90
C SER A 263 10.50 6.82 4.08
N GLY A 264 9.53 5.94 3.83
CA GLY A 264 8.65 5.39 4.86
C GLY A 264 8.81 3.90 5.12
N LEU A 265 9.30 3.15 4.12
CA LEU A 265 9.34 1.69 4.16
C LEU A 265 10.66 1.14 3.64
N PHE A 266 11.12 0.10 4.30
CA PHE A 266 12.21 -0.74 3.83
C PHE A 266 11.68 -2.13 3.49
N TYR A 267 11.92 -2.59 2.26
CA TYR A 267 11.55 -3.92 1.80
C TYR A 267 12.78 -4.82 1.65
N GLU A 268 12.66 -6.04 2.16
CA GLU A 268 13.55 -7.16 1.92
C GLU A 268 12.80 -8.20 1.10
N ILE A 269 13.50 -8.92 0.25
CA ILE A 269 13.00 -10.16 -0.35
C ILE A 269 13.82 -11.30 0.20
N ILE A 270 13.16 -12.27 0.83
CA ILE A 270 13.83 -13.39 1.49
C ILE A 270 13.41 -14.74 0.89
N ASP A 271 14.27 -15.72 0.97
CA ASP A 271 13.86 -17.10 0.81
C ASP A 271 13.02 -17.50 2.05
N PRO A 272 11.77 -17.94 1.88
CA PRO A 272 10.88 -18.17 3.02
C PRO A 272 11.29 -19.36 3.91
N ALA A 273 12.13 -20.28 3.40
CA ALA A 273 12.58 -21.47 4.14
C ALA A 273 13.82 -21.16 5.00
N SER A 274 14.81 -20.49 4.42
CA SER A 274 16.05 -20.14 5.14
C SER A 274 15.95 -18.80 5.90
N GLY A 275 15.04 -17.90 5.50
CA GLY A 275 14.97 -16.55 6.03
C GLY A 275 16.10 -15.63 5.55
N LEU A 276 16.94 -16.08 4.63
CA LEU A 276 18.03 -15.28 4.10
C LEU A 276 17.57 -14.38 2.95
N PRO A 277 18.10 -13.17 2.84
CA PRO A 277 17.85 -12.30 1.69
C PRO A 277 18.23 -13.00 0.38
N VAL A 278 17.44 -12.75 -0.67
CA VAL A 278 17.77 -13.16 -2.04
C VAL A 278 18.30 -11.96 -2.83
N GLU A 279 19.07 -12.23 -3.88
CA GLU A 279 19.55 -11.18 -4.78
C GLU A 279 18.40 -10.53 -5.57
N ASP A 280 18.58 -9.26 -5.94
CA ASP A 280 17.64 -8.54 -6.80
C ASP A 280 17.40 -9.36 -8.09
N GLY A 281 16.14 -9.46 -8.51
CA GLY A 281 15.70 -10.30 -9.61
C GLY A 281 15.19 -11.70 -9.21
N HIS A 282 15.47 -12.18 -8.01
CA HIS A 282 14.98 -13.47 -7.50
C HIS A 282 13.69 -13.30 -6.69
N VAL A 283 12.77 -14.24 -6.91
CA VAL A 283 11.47 -14.27 -6.22
C VAL A 283 11.62 -14.80 -4.80
N GLY A 284 11.07 -14.06 -3.85
CA GLY A 284 10.99 -14.49 -2.45
C GLY A 284 9.78 -13.92 -1.74
N GLU A 285 9.75 -14.06 -0.42
CA GLU A 285 8.74 -13.44 0.44
C GLU A 285 9.13 -11.98 0.71
N ILE A 286 8.12 -11.11 0.65
CA ILE A 286 8.29 -9.71 1.04
C ILE A 286 8.34 -9.63 2.56
N VAL A 287 9.38 -8.98 3.07
CA VAL A 287 9.50 -8.55 4.47
C VAL A 287 9.55 -7.04 4.49
N VAL A 288 8.81 -6.41 5.41
CA VAL A 288 8.72 -4.96 5.48
C VAL A 288 9.12 -4.43 6.84
N THR A 289 9.88 -3.33 6.84
CA THR A 289 10.13 -2.51 8.03
C THR A 289 9.60 -1.11 7.80
N THR A 290 8.80 -0.59 8.75
CA THR A 290 8.33 0.78 8.72
C THR A 290 9.39 1.69 9.36
N LEU A 291 9.74 2.78 8.67
CA LEU A 291 10.84 3.66 9.08
C LEU A 291 10.38 4.83 9.96
N LEU A 292 9.12 5.24 9.84
CA LEU A 292 8.58 6.46 10.45
C LEU A 292 7.31 6.23 11.27
N GLN A 293 6.82 5.00 11.38
CA GLN A 293 5.58 4.70 12.09
C GLN A 293 5.77 4.81 13.59
N GLU A 294 4.90 5.62 14.23
CA GLU A 294 5.01 5.94 15.65
C GLU A 294 4.22 4.99 16.55
N ALA A 295 2.94 4.75 16.21
CA ALA A 295 2.08 3.99 17.10
C ALA A 295 2.51 2.54 17.23
N MET A 296 2.80 1.88 16.12
CA MET A 296 3.08 0.44 16.08
C MET A 296 4.04 0.14 14.93
N PRO A 297 5.34 0.46 15.08
CA PRO A 297 6.33 0.15 14.05
C PRO A 297 6.40 -1.36 13.79
N MET A 298 6.59 -1.72 12.52
CA MET A 298 6.85 -3.08 12.07
C MET A 298 8.35 -3.21 11.80
N ILE A 299 9.02 -4.10 12.53
CA ILE A 299 10.44 -4.40 12.32
C ILE A 299 10.56 -5.79 11.71
N ARG A 300 11.07 -5.87 10.48
CA ARG A 300 11.21 -7.11 9.71
C ARG A 300 9.93 -7.96 9.70
N TYR A 301 8.78 -7.32 9.39
CA TYR A 301 7.48 -7.99 9.40
C TYR A 301 7.33 -8.88 8.16
N ARG A 302 7.10 -10.17 8.36
CA ARG A 302 6.81 -11.14 7.31
C ARG A 302 5.39 -10.93 6.77
N THR A 303 5.28 -10.59 5.49
CA THR A 303 3.98 -10.28 4.88
C THR A 303 3.26 -11.52 4.38
N GLU A 304 3.99 -12.63 4.16
CA GLU A 304 3.54 -13.83 3.45
C GLU A 304 3.21 -13.58 1.95
N ASP A 305 3.36 -12.36 1.46
CA ASP A 305 3.24 -12.03 0.04
C ASP A 305 4.57 -12.27 -0.67
N ARG A 306 4.54 -12.56 -1.98
CA ARG A 306 5.74 -12.85 -2.77
C ARG A 306 5.93 -11.82 -3.87
N SER A 307 7.17 -11.42 -4.07
CA SER A 307 7.61 -10.57 -5.18
C SER A 307 9.13 -10.70 -5.37
N ARG A 308 9.69 -9.82 -6.16
CA ARG A 308 11.13 -9.58 -6.28
C ARG A 308 11.41 -8.10 -6.46
N ILE A 309 12.59 -7.65 -6.07
CA ILE A 309 13.09 -6.34 -6.49
C ILE A 309 13.54 -6.44 -7.94
N LEU A 310 13.05 -5.56 -8.79
CA LEU A 310 13.51 -5.47 -10.17
C LEU A 310 14.90 -4.87 -10.23
N PRO A 311 15.85 -5.50 -10.95
CA PRO A 311 17.18 -4.96 -11.09
C PRO A 311 17.20 -3.72 -11.99
N GLY A 312 18.23 -2.90 -11.81
CA GLY A 312 18.48 -1.72 -12.64
C GLY A 312 17.52 -0.55 -12.42
N GLN A 313 17.77 0.53 -13.12
CA GLN A 313 16.98 1.76 -13.04
C GLN A 313 15.68 1.64 -13.84
N CYS A 314 14.61 2.27 -13.34
CA CYS A 314 13.35 2.33 -14.07
C CYS A 314 13.47 3.14 -15.36
N PRO A 315 12.84 2.72 -16.48
CA PRO A 315 12.78 3.51 -17.70
C PRO A 315 12.15 4.91 -17.52
N CYS A 316 11.38 5.14 -16.43
CA CYS A 316 10.88 6.48 -16.09
C CYS A 316 11.97 7.45 -15.57
N GLY A 317 13.19 6.95 -15.33
CA GLY A 317 14.32 7.72 -14.81
C GLY A 317 14.43 7.79 -13.30
N SER A 318 13.46 7.23 -12.55
CA SER A 318 13.50 7.20 -11.08
C SER A 318 14.60 6.29 -10.55
N VAL A 319 15.22 6.70 -9.45
CA VAL A 319 16.27 5.93 -8.74
C VAL A 319 15.69 4.99 -7.67
N LEU A 320 14.37 5.06 -7.42
CA LEU A 320 13.71 4.25 -6.40
C LEU A 320 13.74 2.76 -6.77
N LYS A 321 13.86 1.92 -5.76
CA LYS A 321 13.69 0.48 -5.92
C LYS A 321 12.26 0.17 -6.39
N ARG A 322 12.14 -0.91 -7.16
CA ARG A 322 10.86 -1.36 -7.70
C ARG A 322 10.58 -2.80 -7.26
N LEU A 323 9.40 -3.01 -6.72
CA LEU A 323 8.82 -4.35 -6.63
C LEU A 323 8.26 -4.74 -8.00
N GLU A 324 8.44 -5.98 -8.40
CA GLU A 324 7.63 -6.58 -9.46
C GLU A 324 6.19 -6.77 -8.98
N ARG A 325 5.32 -7.24 -9.86
CA ARG A 325 3.96 -7.63 -9.45
C ARG A 325 4.01 -8.57 -8.26
N VAL A 326 3.19 -8.27 -7.26
CA VAL A 326 3.05 -9.12 -6.08
C VAL A 326 2.19 -10.33 -6.44
N TRP A 327 2.70 -11.53 -6.19
CA TRP A 327 1.92 -12.76 -6.31
C TRP A 327 1.19 -13.03 -4.99
N SER A 328 -0.11 -13.35 -5.10
CA SER A 328 -0.91 -13.66 -3.92
C SER A 328 -0.37 -14.89 -3.20
N ARG A 329 -0.62 -14.91 -1.90
CA ARG A 329 -0.44 -16.09 -1.05
C ARG A 329 -1.00 -17.34 -1.72
N PRO A 330 -0.37 -18.52 -1.61
CA PRO A 330 -1.01 -19.76 -2.01
C PRO A 330 -2.35 -19.85 -1.29
N GLN A 331 -3.44 -19.96 -2.05
CA GLN A 331 -4.82 -19.77 -1.59
C GLN A 331 -5.13 -20.58 -0.32
N LYS A 332 -5.28 -19.89 0.80
CA LYS A 332 -6.22 -20.31 1.83
C LYS A 332 -7.58 -19.76 1.39
N LYS A 333 -8.43 -20.68 0.94
CA LYS A 333 -9.82 -20.54 0.43
C LYS A 333 -10.50 -19.17 0.48
N LYS A 334 -11.12 -18.83 -0.69
CA LYS A 334 -12.06 -17.75 -1.03
C LYS A 334 -12.69 -16.98 0.13
N PHE A 335 -12.54 -15.66 0.10
CA PHE A 335 -13.34 -14.70 0.83
C PHE A 335 -14.82 -14.87 0.50
N ARG A 336 -15.62 -15.17 1.50
CA ARG A 336 -17.07 -14.87 1.51
C ARG A 336 -17.23 -13.68 2.46
N GLU A 337 -17.57 -12.53 1.90
CA GLU A 337 -18.00 -11.38 2.69
C GLU A 337 -19.23 -11.74 3.49
N ARG A 338 -19.14 -11.59 4.81
CA ARG A 338 -20.29 -11.37 5.67
C ARG A 338 -20.20 -9.92 6.14
N THR A 339 -21.13 -9.12 5.67
CA THR A 339 -21.44 -7.81 6.23
C THR A 339 -21.79 -8.01 7.71
N ILE A 340 -20.98 -7.45 8.60
CA ILE A 340 -21.35 -7.36 10.03
C ILE A 340 -22.00 -6.01 10.20
N PRO A 341 -23.25 -5.94 10.76
CA PRO A 341 -23.87 -4.67 11.10
C PRO A 341 -23.02 -3.94 12.15
N ASN A 342 -22.94 -2.63 12.04
CA ASN A 342 -22.40 -1.76 13.08
C ASN A 342 -23.26 -1.92 14.34
N GLU A 343 -22.74 -2.55 15.36
CA GLU A 343 -23.18 -2.38 16.73
C GLU A 343 -21.99 -1.96 17.58
N PHE A 344 -22.08 -0.67 18.03
CA PHE A 344 -21.40 0.04 19.13
C PHE A 344 -19.89 0.10 19.18
#